data_89ef599e787dd19ff482f280e1ee1d03
#
_entry.id   89ef599e787dd19ff482f280e1ee1d03
#
_cell.length_a   1.000
_cell.length_b   1.000
_cell.length_c   1.000
_cell.angle_alpha   90.00
_cell.angle_beta   90.00
_cell.angle_gamma   90.00
#
_symmetry.space_group_name_H-M   'P 1'
#
loop_
_entity.id
_entity.type
_entity.pdbx_description
1 polymer ?
#
loop_
_entity_poly.entity_id
_entity_poly.type
_entity_poly.pdbx_seq_one_letter_code
_entity_poly.pdbx_strand_id
1 'polypeptide(L)'
;DHQIAVKLVLDALTDKDHGVITDIKEISAVGHRVLHAGQVYSDSIVVNEDVKRVIRECFDLGPLHNPANLIGIEACEAAMPGVPQVAVFDTAFGQSMPKKAYLYAIPYEYYEKYGIRRYGFHGTSHSFVSKRVAEIVGKPYNATKTIVCHLGNGASVSAVLNGESVDTSMGLTPLEGLVMGTRSGDIDPAIMEFIAKKENLDIAGIMNVLNKKSGVEGVSGVSSDFRDLEAAAKAGNKRAELAIDVFAYRVAKYVGAYTAAMNGVDNIVFTAGIGENCTFVRTKVCSYLGYLGITIDEEANGKRGEEIVISTPDSKVKVLVVPTNEELAIARETVALV
;
A
#
# COMPACT_ATOMS: atom_id res chain seq x y z
N ASP A 1 -25.47 7.43 -2.30
CA ASP A 1 -24.59 7.48 -3.45
C ASP A 1 -23.41 8.44 -3.18
N HIS A 2 -22.44 8.53 -4.08
CA HIS A 2 -21.25 9.34 -3.90
C HIS A 2 -21.55 10.86 -3.86
N GLN A 3 -22.56 11.33 -4.56
CA GLN A 3 -22.97 12.74 -4.53
C GLN A 3 -23.48 13.13 -3.16
N ILE A 4 -24.28 12.26 -2.53
CA ILE A 4 -24.75 12.47 -1.16
C ILE A 4 -23.56 12.48 -0.19
N ALA A 5 -22.61 11.56 -0.36
CA ALA A 5 -21.42 11.50 0.47
C ALA A 5 -20.56 12.78 0.37
N VAL A 6 -20.30 13.26 -0.85
CA VAL A 6 -19.57 14.53 -1.07
C VAL A 6 -20.32 15.69 -0.43
N LYS A 7 -21.65 15.78 -0.60
CA LYS A 7 -22.45 16.82 0.04
C LYS A 7 -22.33 16.78 1.56
N LEU A 8 -22.44 15.60 2.18
CA LEU A 8 -22.29 15.46 3.64
C LEU A 8 -20.91 15.92 4.15
N VAL A 9 -19.84 15.63 3.38
CA VAL A 9 -18.48 16.11 3.69
C VAL A 9 -18.42 17.63 3.62
N LEU A 10 -18.97 18.25 2.56
CA LEU A 10 -18.98 19.70 2.41
C LEU A 10 -19.82 20.39 3.51
N ASP A 11 -20.96 19.81 3.85
CA ASP A 11 -21.80 20.28 4.96
C ASP A 11 -21.04 20.20 6.30
N ALA A 12 -20.29 19.12 6.54
CA ALA A 12 -19.46 18.96 7.74
C ALA A 12 -18.30 19.95 7.79
N LEU A 13 -17.65 20.23 6.66
CA LEU A 13 -16.54 21.21 6.58
C LEU A 13 -16.99 22.63 6.89
N THR A 14 -18.24 22.98 6.57
CA THR A 14 -18.85 24.31 6.80
C THR A 14 -19.76 24.36 8.02
N ASP A 15 -19.81 23.30 8.81
CA ASP A 15 -20.63 23.26 10.05
C ASP A 15 -20.20 24.35 11.02
N LYS A 16 -21.18 25.02 11.65
CA LYS A 16 -20.92 26.18 12.52
C LYS A 16 -20.16 25.86 13.79
N ASP A 17 -20.30 24.63 14.30
CA ASP A 17 -19.72 24.22 15.58
C ASP A 17 -18.42 23.41 15.41
N HIS A 18 -18.29 22.67 14.31
CA HIS A 18 -17.20 21.70 14.07
C HIS A 18 -16.49 21.89 12.74
N GLY A 19 -17.00 22.73 11.85
CA GLY A 19 -16.41 22.98 10.53
C GLY A 19 -15.06 23.69 10.62
N VAL A 20 -14.24 23.50 9.60
CA VAL A 20 -12.89 24.08 9.49
C VAL A 20 -12.82 25.25 8.50
N ILE A 21 -13.88 25.49 7.73
CA ILE A 21 -14.06 26.62 6.80
C ILE A 21 -15.45 27.23 7.01
N THR A 22 -15.64 28.47 6.60
CA THR A 22 -16.91 29.19 6.72
C THR A 22 -17.76 29.17 5.43
N ASP A 23 -17.11 29.03 4.29
CA ASP A 23 -17.74 28.98 2.98
C ASP A 23 -17.01 27.96 2.08
N ILE A 24 -17.77 27.19 1.33
CA ILE A 24 -17.27 26.25 0.30
C ILE A 24 -16.31 26.92 -0.69
N LYS A 25 -16.48 28.24 -0.94
CA LYS A 25 -15.58 29.01 -1.82
C LYS A 25 -14.15 29.15 -1.30
N GLU A 26 -13.90 28.82 -0.06
CA GLU A 26 -12.54 28.75 0.50
C GLU A 26 -11.76 27.54 -0.01
N ILE A 27 -12.45 26.52 -0.57
CA ILE A 27 -11.80 25.36 -1.19
C ILE A 27 -11.22 25.79 -2.53
N SER A 28 -9.89 25.79 -2.62
CA SER A 28 -9.15 26.22 -3.81
C SER A 28 -8.76 25.07 -4.74
N ALA A 29 -8.73 23.83 -4.25
CA ALA A 29 -8.45 22.63 -5.04
C ALA A 29 -8.93 21.38 -4.31
N VAL A 30 -9.09 20.27 -5.06
CA VAL A 30 -9.45 18.95 -4.52
C VAL A 30 -8.45 17.91 -5.00
N GLY A 31 -7.79 17.20 -4.08
CA GLY A 31 -6.94 16.07 -4.39
C GLY A 31 -7.71 14.76 -4.26
N HIS A 32 -7.56 13.87 -5.24
CA HIS A 32 -8.18 12.56 -5.27
C HIS A 32 -7.14 11.47 -5.30
N ARG A 33 -7.25 10.51 -4.39
CA ARG A 33 -6.58 9.23 -4.55
C ARG A 33 -7.28 8.47 -5.67
N VAL A 34 -6.53 8.07 -6.70
CA VAL A 34 -7.00 7.22 -7.79
C VAL A 34 -6.13 5.96 -7.84
N LEU A 35 -6.75 4.80 -7.97
CA LEU A 35 -5.98 3.56 -7.92
C LEU A 35 -5.02 3.45 -9.11
N HIS A 36 -5.51 3.57 -10.34
CA HIS A 36 -4.78 3.12 -11.52
C HIS A 36 -4.87 4.09 -12.71
N ALA A 37 -3.72 4.33 -13.33
CA ALA A 37 -3.59 5.08 -14.58
C ALA A 37 -2.91 4.27 -15.71
N GLY A 38 -2.83 2.95 -15.56
CA GLY A 38 -2.07 2.13 -16.49
C GLY A 38 -0.60 2.56 -16.57
N GLN A 39 -0.09 2.66 -17.78
CA GLN A 39 1.26 3.14 -18.07
C GLN A 39 1.29 4.61 -18.54
N VAL A 40 0.14 5.31 -18.50
CA VAL A 40 -0.02 6.61 -19.11
C VAL A 40 0.51 7.73 -18.21
N TYR A 41 0.21 7.68 -16.92
CA TYR A 41 0.64 8.69 -15.97
C TYR A 41 1.58 8.11 -14.91
N SER A 42 2.76 8.73 -14.79
CA SER A 42 3.78 8.44 -13.77
C SER A 42 3.78 9.44 -12.62
N ASP A 43 2.97 10.50 -12.73
CA ASP A 43 2.93 11.60 -11.77
C ASP A 43 1.47 12.01 -11.51
N SER A 44 1.27 12.80 -10.46
CA SER A 44 0.00 13.46 -10.19
C SER A 44 -0.32 14.48 -11.27
N ILE A 45 -1.60 14.65 -11.59
CA ILE A 45 -2.03 15.48 -12.73
C ILE A 45 -3.35 16.19 -12.43
N VAL A 46 -3.48 17.43 -12.95
CA VAL A 46 -4.76 18.15 -12.94
C VAL A 46 -5.75 17.39 -13.83
N VAL A 47 -6.92 17.11 -13.30
CA VAL A 47 -7.96 16.33 -13.99
C VAL A 47 -8.56 17.14 -15.16
N ASN A 48 -8.66 16.49 -16.28
CA ASN A 48 -9.37 16.93 -17.48
C ASN A 48 -10.06 15.73 -18.13
N GLU A 49 -10.71 15.91 -19.28
CA GLU A 49 -11.43 14.82 -19.95
C GLU A 49 -10.52 13.67 -20.39
N ASP A 50 -9.25 13.95 -20.77
CA ASP A 50 -8.28 12.91 -21.12
C ASP A 50 -7.89 12.07 -19.89
N VAL A 51 -7.68 12.69 -18.74
CA VAL A 51 -7.42 11.99 -17.48
C VAL A 51 -8.59 11.08 -17.10
N LYS A 52 -9.82 11.60 -17.19
CA LYS A 52 -11.03 10.79 -16.92
C LYS A 52 -11.18 9.64 -17.91
N ARG A 53 -10.82 9.83 -19.18
CA ARG A 53 -10.81 8.77 -20.20
C ARG A 53 -9.80 7.66 -19.81
N VAL A 54 -8.58 8.03 -19.43
CA VAL A 54 -7.55 7.05 -19.01
C VAL A 54 -8.00 6.28 -17.76
N ILE A 55 -8.63 6.95 -16.78
CA ILE A 55 -9.17 6.27 -15.59
C ILE A 55 -10.24 5.24 -16.01
N ARG A 56 -11.11 5.55 -16.98
CA ARG A 56 -12.12 4.60 -17.52
C ARG A 56 -11.46 3.44 -18.24
N GLU A 57 -10.46 3.68 -19.06
CA GLU A 57 -9.71 2.62 -19.76
C GLU A 57 -9.02 1.65 -18.79
N CYS A 58 -8.74 2.08 -17.56
CA CYS A 58 -8.17 1.24 -16.50
C CYS A 58 -9.22 0.54 -15.62
N PHE A 59 -10.50 0.52 -15.96
CA PHE A 59 -11.53 -0.16 -15.16
C PHE A 59 -11.26 -1.66 -15.03
N ASP A 60 -10.78 -2.32 -16.08
CA ASP A 60 -10.44 -3.73 -16.05
C ASP A 60 -9.21 -4.04 -15.17
N LEU A 61 -8.31 -3.06 -14.98
CA LEU A 61 -7.14 -3.18 -14.10
C LEU A 61 -7.49 -2.91 -12.63
N GLY A 62 -8.51 -2.08 -12.39
CA GLY A 62 -8.94 -1.70 -11.04
C GLY A 62 -10.46 -1.71 -10.87
N PRO A 63 -11.16 -2.84 -11.11
CA PRO A 63 -12.63 -2.87 -11.22
C PRO A 63 -13.36 -2.50 -9.94
N LEU A 64 -12.73 -2.70 -8.78
CA LEU A 64 -13.33 -2.36 -7.48
C LEU A 64 -13.10 -0.90 -7.06
N HIS A 65 -12.17 -0.20 -7.70
CA HIS A 65 -11.72 1.13 -7.24
C HIS A 65 -11.87 2.21 -8.30
N ASN A 66 -11.36 2.01 -9.53
CA ASN A 66 -11.35 3.05 -10.56
C ASN A 66 -12.74 3.60 -10.89
N PRO A 67 -13.81 2.78 -11.03
CA PRO A 67 -15.14 3.31 -11.24
C PRO A 67 -15.60 4.24 -10.11
N ALA A 68 -15.39 3.84 -8.85
CA ALA A 68 -15.74 4.65 -7.69
C ALA A 68 -14.89 5.93 -7.60
N ASN A 69 -13.59 5.85 -7.93
CA ASN A 69 -12.72 7.02 -7.96
C ASN A 69 -13.20 8.06 -8.98
N LEU A 70 -13.59 7.62 -10.17
CA LEU A 70 -14.10 8.52 -11.22
C LEU A 70 -15.42 9.18 -10.79
N ILE A 71 -16.35 8.41 -10.23
CA ILE A 71 -17.61 8.96 -9.69
C ILE A 71 -17.33 10.01 -8.61
N GLY A 72 -16.33 9.78 -7.75
CA GLY A 72 -15.91 10.74 -6.73
C GLY A 72 -15.40 12.05 -7.33
N ILE A 73 -14.57 11.98 -8.38
CA ILE A 73 -14.08 13.15 -9.12
C ILE A 73 -15.26 13.92 -9.72
N GLU A 74 -16.13 13.25 -10.48
CA GLU A 74 -17.28 13.87 -11.16
C GLU A 74 -18.27 14.49 -10.14
N ALA A 75 -18.44 13.87 -8.97
CA ALA A 75 -19.26 14.42 -7.90
C ALA A 75 -18.67 15.70 -7.30
N CYS A 76 -17.36 15.77 -7.11
CA CYS A 76 -16.67 16.98 -6.66
C CYS A 76 -16.71 18.10 -7.69
N GLU A 77 -16.51 17.78 -8.98
CA GLU A 77 -16.66 18.75 -10.07
C GLU A 77 -18.06 19.37 -10.11
N ALA A 78 -19.10 18.55 -9.94
CA ALA A 78 -20.48 19.02 -9.92
C ALA A 78 -20.81 19.86 -8.68
N ALA A 79 -20.26 19.52 -7.52
CA ALA A 79 -20.49 20.25 -6.27
C ALA A 79 -19.72 21.58 -6.21
N MET A 80 -18.55 21.67 -6.85
CA MET A 80 -17.63 22.80 -6.81
C MET A 80 -17.17 23.17 -8.23
N PRO A 81 -18.06 23.71 -9.08
CA PRO A 81 -17.72 24.05 -10.45
C PRO A 81 -16.54 25.04 -10.52
N GLY A 82 -15.55 24.73 -11.36
CA GLY A 82 -14.37 25.58 -11.58
C GLY A 82 -13.25 25.40 -10.55
N VAL A 83 -13.44 24.59 -9.49
CA VAL A 83 -12.38 24.23 -8.55
C VAL A 83 -11.50 23.16 -9.20
N PRO A 84 -10.17 23.34 -9.29
CA PRO A 84 -9.26 22.35 -9.86
C PRO A 84 -9.33 21.03 -9.10
N GLN A 85 -9.36 19.94 -9.85
CA GLN A 85 -9.29 18.58 -9.32
C GLN A 85 -7.94 17.98 -9.68
N VAL A 86 -7.26 17.30 -8.78
CA VAL A 86 -5.97 16.64 -9.02
C VAL A 86 -6.08 15.15 -8.74
N ALA A 87 -5.67 14.33 -9.69
CA ALA A 87 -5.59 12.88 -9.52
C ALA A 87 -4.17 12.50 -9.06
N VAL A 88 -4.09 11.79 -7.93
CA VAL A 88 -2.87 11.21 -7.36
C VAL A 88 -2.99 9.69 -7.46
N PHE A 89 -2.15 9.07 -8.28
CA PHE A 89 -2.28 7.65 -8.60
C PHE A 89 -1.45 6.76 -7.67
N ASP A 90 -2.09 5.73 -7.11
CA ASP A 90 -1.42 4.71 -6.28
C ASP A 90 -0.30 3.98 -7.03
N THR A 91 -0.41 3.86 -8.35
CA THR A 91 0.54 3.18 -9.22
C THR A 91 1.68 4.08 -9.72
N ALA A 92 1.60 5.39 -9.52
CA ALA A 92 2.58 6.34 -10.08
C ALA A 92 4.00 6.07 -9.57
N PHE A 93 4.17 5.87 -8.26
CA PHE A 93 5.49 5.61 -7.67
C PHE A 93 6.18 4.34 -8.21
N GLY A 94 5.41 3.33 -8.60
CA GLY A 94 5.90 2.10 -9.21
C GLY A 94 6.33 2.22 -10.68
N GLN A 95 6.08 3.35 -11.34
CA GLN A 95 6.43 3.52 -12.76
C GLN A 95 7.94 3.58 -13.02
N SER A 96 8.75 3.91 -12.01
CA SER A 96 10.22 3.91 -12.09
C SER A 96 10.85 2.52 -12.06
N MET A 97 10.08 1.46 -11.78
CA MET A 97 10.61 0.09 -11.76
C MET A 97 11.24 -0.30 -13.10
N PRO A 98 12.43 -0.92 -13.09
CA PRO A 98 13.05 -1.41 -14.32
C PRO A 98 12.28 -2.61 -14.90
N LYS A 99 12.38 -2.80 -16.22
CA LYS A 99 11.64 -3.84 -16.98
C LYS A 99 11.77 -5.23 -16.37
N LYS A 100 12.97 -5.59 -15.93
CA LYS A 100 13.26 -6.88 -15.27
C LYS A 100 12.50 -7.13 -13.96
N ALA A 101 12.06 -6.06 -13.28
CA ALA A 101 11.30 -6.14 -12.03
C ALA A 101 9.78 -6.18 -12.27
N TYR A 102 9.29 -5.49 -13.31
CA TYR A 102 7.85 -5.41 -13.54
C TYR A 102 7.29 -6.45 -14.54
N LEU A 103 8.11 -7.09 -15.36
CA LEU A 103 7.62 -8.10 -16.30
C LEU A 103 7.36 -9.44 -15.59
N TYR A 104 6.23 -10.05 -15.96
CA TYR A 104 5.96 -11.43 -15.62
C TYR A 104 6.55 -12.35 -16.67
N ALA A 105 7.02 -13.53 -16.27
CA ALA A 105 7.58 -14.56 -17.16
C ALA A 105 6.48 -15.37 -17.87
N ILE A 106 5.59 -14.66 -18.55
CA ILE A 106 4.52 -15.19 -19.43
C ILE A 106 4.75 -14.66 -20.85
N PRO A 107 4.01 -15.09 -21.88
CA PRO A 107 4.23 -14.59 -23.24
C PRO A 107 4.26 -13.06 -23.29
N TYR A 108 5.37 -12.52 -23.82
CA TYR A 108 5.65 -11.07 -23.84
C TYR A 108 4.55 -10.24 -24.52
N GLU A 109 3.87 -10.83 -25.49
CA GLU A 109 2.74 -10.23 -26.20
C GLU A 109 1.60 -9.78 -25.28
N TYR A 110 1.43 -10.42 -24.11
CA TYR A 110 0.41 -9.99 -23.14
C TYR A 110 0.77 -8.67 -22.45
N TYR A 111 2.06 -8.43 -22.26
CA TYR A 111 2.52 -7.10 -21.84
C TYR A 111 2.26 -6.05 -22.94
N GLU A 112 2.63 -6.33 -24.17
CA GLU A 112 2.46 -5.37 -25.27
C GLU A 112 0.99 -5.08 -25.57
N LYS A 113 0.15 -6.11 -25.57
CA LYS A 113 -1.25 -5.99 -25.98
C LYS A 113 -2.18 -5.50 -24.86
N TYR A 114 -1.93 -5.93 -23.64
CA TYR A 114 -2.85 -5.71 -22.50
C TYR A 114 -2.23 -4.92 -21.36
N GLY A 115 -0.97 -4.54 -21.44
CA GLY A 115 -0.27 -3.87 -20.36
C GLY A 115 -0.08 -4.74 -19.11
N ILE A 116 -0.03 -6.08 -19.28
CA ILE A 116 0.14 -6.99 -18.14
C ILE A 116 1.57 -6.89 -17.62
N ARG A 117 1.70 -6.22 -16.49
CA ARG A 117 2.96 -6.02 -15.75
C ARG A 117 2.67 -5.82 -14.27
N ARG A 118 3.71 -5.86 -13.45
CA ARG A 118 3.65 -5.35 -12.07
C ARG A 118 3.53 -3.84 -12.10
N TYR A 119 2.51 -3.28 -11.44
CA TYR A 119 2.34 -1.84 -11.24
C TYR A 119 2.71 -1.43 -9.83
N GLY A 120 2.31 -2.22 -8.84
CA GLY A 120 2.42 -1.88 -7.43
C GLY A 120 1.33 -0.90 -6.98
N PHE A 121 1.07 -0.90 -5.70
CA PHE A 121 0.04 -0.05 -5.07
C PHE A 121 0.58 0.49 -3.75
N HIS A 122 -0.20 1.31 -3.05
CA HIS A 122 0.22 2.10 -1.90
C HIS A 122 1.37 3.06 -2.24
N GLY A 123 1.50 3.46 -3.51
CA GLY A 123 2.62 4.27 -3.99
C GLY A 123 2.74 5.61 -3.29
N THR A 124 1.62 6.27 -2.99
CA THR A 124 1.59 7.51 -2.22
C THR A 124 2.22 7.32 -0.84
N SER A 125 1.86 6.25 -0.14
CA SER A 125 2.43 5.92 1.17
C SER A 125 3.91 5.55 1.07
N HIS A 126 4.30 4.68 0.13
CA HIS A 126 5.70 4.29 -0.07
C HIS A 126 6.59 5.49 -0.37
N SER A 127 6.15 6.41 -1.23
CA SER A 127 6.87 7.64 -1.55
C SER A 127 6.99 8.56 -0.32
N PHE A 128 5.86 8.83 0.36
CA PHE A 128 5.83 9.70 1.54
C PHE A 128 6.75 9.19 2.64
N VAL A 129 6.62 7.92 3.01
CA VAL A 129 7.36 7.31 4.11
C VAL A 129 8.85 7.20 3.79
N SER A 130 9.24 6.83 2.57
CA SER A 130 10.65 6.75 2.19
C SER A 130 11.34 8.12 2.17
N LYS A 131 10.66 9.18 1.76
CA LYS A 131 11.14 10.57 1.86
C LYS A 131 11.34 10.95 3.33
N ARG A 132 10.34 10.65 4.17
CA ARG A 132 10.43 10.97 5.60
C ARG A 132 11.56 10.24 6.30
N VAL A 133 11.81 8.98 5.96
CA VAL A 133 12.98 8.22 6.48
C VAL A 133 14.28 8.93 6.14
N ALA A 134 14.46 9.39 4.90
CA ALA A 134 15.68 10.12 4.51
C ALA A 134 15.92 11.38 5.34
N GLU A 135 14.85 12.13 5.63
CA GLU A 135 14.90 13.30 6.52
C GLU A 135 15.33 12.92 7.96
N ILE A 136 14.70 11.86 8.54
CA ILE A 136 15.00 11.39 9.89
C ILE A 136 16.45 10.94 10.03
N VAL A 137 16.96 10.21 9.04
CA VAL A 137 18.34 9.71 9.08
C VAL A 137 19.37 10.73 8.61
N GLY A 138 18.93 11.92 8.18
CA GLY A 138 19.79 13.03 7.75
C GLY A 138 20.60 12.75 6.47
N LYS A 139 20.02 11.98 5.54
CA LYS A 139 20.64 11.66 4.24
C LYS A 139 19.84 12.26 3.08
N PRO A 140 20.50 12.63 1.98
CA PRO A 140 19.78 12.97 0.74
C PRO A 140 18.88 11.80 0.30
N TYR A 141 17.66 12.09 -0.14
CA TYR A 141 16.70 11.07 -0.55
C TYR A 141 17.23 10.19 -1.70
N ASN A 142 17.98 10.79 -2.61
CA ASN A 142 18.64 10.09 -3.73
C ASN A 142 19.95 9.36 -3.35
N ALA A 143 20.22 9.17 -2.07
CA ALA A 143 21.41 8.47 -1.57
C ALA A 143 21.05 7.43 -0.49
N THR A 144 19.86 6.83 -0.57
CA THR A 144 19.35 5.85 0.40
C THR A 144 18.89 4.57 -0.26
N LYS A 145 19.02 3.46 0.48
CA LYS A 145 18.40 2.16 0.18
C LYS A 145 17.40 1.85 1.27
N THR A 146 16.13 2.09 1.00
CA THR A 146 15.06 1.96 1.98
C THR A 146 14.04 0.90 1.56
N ILE A 147 13.70 -0.01 2.47
CA ILE A 147 12.59 -0.94 2.31
C ILE A 147 11.43 -0.43 3.15
N VAL A 148 10.30 -0.15 2.50
CA VAL A 148 9.08 0.32 3.15
C VAL A 148 8.11 -0.85 3.28
N CYS A 149 7.78 -1.21 4.52
CA CYS A 149 6.78 -2.22 4.85
C CYS A 149 5.48 -1.52 5.25
N HIS A 150 4.60 -1.31 4.27
CA HIS A 150 3.25 -0.78 4.48
C HIS A 150 2.33 -1.94 4.87
N LEU A 151 2.11 -2.10 6.18
CA LEU A 151 1.38 -3.23 6.74
C LEU A 151 0.04 -2.75 7.31
N GLY A 152 -1.00 -2.89 6.53
CA GLY A 152 -2.40 -2.64 6.89
C GLY A 152 -3.25 -3.88 6.61
N ASN A 153 -4.57 -3.73 6.51
CA ASN A 153 -5.45 -4.81 6.06
C ASN A 153 -5.13 -5.22 4.61
N GLY A 154 -4.83 -4.25 3.71
CA GLY A 154 -3.98 -4.44 2.54
C GLY A 154 -2.53 -4.18 2.93
N ALA A 155 -1.60 -4.99 2.44
CA ALA A 155 -0.20 -4.88 2.81
C ALA A 155 0.73 -5.03 1.61
N SER A 156 1.79 -4.23 1.58
CA SER A 156 2.82 -4.31 0.55
C SER A 156 4.19 -3.89 1.08
N VAL A 157 5.24 -4.37 0.41
CA VAL A 157 6.62 -3.96 0.63
C VAL A 157 7.14 -3.31 -0.65
N SER A 158 7.91 -2.24 -0.54
CA SER A 158 8.56 -1.58 -1.67
C SER A 158 10.05 -1.42 -1.42
N ALA A 159 10.85 -1.68 -2.46
CA ALA A 159 12.27 -1.40 -2.49
C ALA A 159 12.50 -0.02 -3.10
N VAL A 160 13.01 0.92 -2.32
CA VAL A 160 13.28 2.30 -2.76
C VAL A 160 14.79 2.53 -2.79
N LEU A 161 15.32 2.66 -3.99
CA LEU A 161 16.73 2.88 -4.24
C LEU A 161 16.94 4.30 -4.78
N ASN A 162 17.69 5.12 -4.04
CA ASN A 162 18.01 6.48 -4.45
C ASN A 162 16.78 7.34 -4.81
N GLY A 163 15.70 7.14 -4.08
CA GLY A 163 14.46 7.89 -4.25
C GLY A 163 13.46 7.31 -5.25
N GLU A 164 13.80 6.23 -5.94
CA GLU A 164 12.95 5.56 -6.93
C GLU A 164 12.50 4.18 -6.46
N SER A 165 11.26 3.81 -6.73
CA SER A 165 10.80 2.44 -6.55
C SER A 165 11.45 1.54 -7.59
N VAL A 166 12.22 0.55 -7.14
CA VAL A 166 12.88 -0.42 -8.04
C VAL A 166 12.22 -1.78 -8.02
N ASP A 167 11.40 -2.06 -7.02
CA ASP A 167 10.54 -3.23 -6.94
C ASP A 167 9.44 -3.02 -5.88
N THR A 168 8.34 -3.78 -6.00
CA THR A 168 7.24 -3.75 -5.03
C THR A 168 6.47 -5.06 -5.04
N SER A 169 5.85 -5.42 -3.92
CA SER A 169 5.25 -6.75 -3.74
C SER A 169 3.88 -6.93 -4.38
N MET A 170 3.07 -5.89 -4.49
CA MET A 170 1.81 -5.97 -5.23
C MET A 170 2.07 -5.96 -6.74
N GLY A 171 1.23 -6.66 -7.49
CA GLY A 171 1.47 -6.95 -8.90
C GLY A 171 0.63 -6.13 -9.88
N LEU A 172 0.03 -6.82 -10.85
CA LEU A 172 -0.98 -6.28 -11.74
C LEU A 172 -2.19 -5.76 -10.94
N THR A 173 -2.52 -6.46 -9.88
CA THR A 173 -3.61 -6.13 -8.93
C THR A 173 -3.07 -6.12 -7.50
N PRO A 174 -3.82 -5.58 -6.51
CA PRO A 174 -3.42 -5.62 -5.10
C PRO A 174 -3.53 -7.01 -4.43
N LEU A 175 -3.56 -8.11 -5.20
CA LEU A 175 -3.67 -9.47 -4.67
C LEU A 175 -2.32 -10.13 -4.44
N GLU A 176 -1.36 -9.97 -5.38
CA GLU A 176 -0.01 -10.53 -5.31
C GLU A 176 0.78 -9.97 -4.13
N GLY A 177 1.71 -10.74 -3.62
CA GLY A 177 2.71 -10.31 -2.65
C GLY A 177 2.49 -10.86 -1.25
N LEU A 178 2.38 -9.96 -0.27
CA LEU A 178 2.22 -10.32 1.13
C LEU A 178 0.89 -11.05 1.40
N VAL A 179 0.91 -11.89 2.43
CA VAL A 179 -0.33 -12.31 3.09
C VAL A 179 -0.99 -11.05 3.68
N MET A 180 -2.29 -10.90 3.52
CA MET A 180 -3.03 -9.71 3.97
C MET A 180 -4.17 -10.12 4.91
N GLY A 181 -5.05 -9.20 5.26
CA GLY A 181 -6.20 -9.51 6.11
C GLY A 181 -7.04 -10.66 5.56
N THR A 182 -7.52 -10.51 4.32
CA THR A 182 -8.38 -11.48 3.62
C THR A 182 -7.81 -11.96 2.29
N ARG A 183 -6.73 -11.35 1.78
CA ARG A 183 -6.10 -11.70 0.51
C ARG A 183 -4.95 -12.68 0.73
N SER A 184 -4.84 -13.65 -0.17
CA SER A 184 -3.84 -14.73 -0.08
C SER A 184 -2.38 -14.25 -0.20
N GLY A 185 -2.13 -13.17 -0.97
CA GLY A 185 -0.80 -12.91 -1.48
C GLY A 185 -0.34 -14.00 -2.46
N ASP A 186 0.96 -14.21 -2.53
CA ASP A 186 1.57 -15.19 -3.45
C ASP A 186 1.11 -16.62 -3.17
N ILE A 187 0.69 -17.29 -4.22
CA ILE A 187 0.37 -18.72 -4.23
C ILE A 187 0.96 -19.37 -5.50
N ASP A 188 1.03 -20.70 -5.51
CA ASP A 188 1.21 -21.44 -6.75
C ASP A 188 -0.06 -21.28 -7.61
N PRO A 189 0.04 -20.79 -8.86
CA PRO A 189 -1.12 -20.63 -9.74
C PRO A 189 -1.92 -21.91 -9.96
N ALA A 190 -1.29 -23.10 -9.89
CA ALA A 190 -1.97 -24.39 -10.02
C ALA A 190 -2.98 -24.68 -8.90
N ILE A 191 -2.84 -24.01 -7.76
CA ILE A 191 -3.82 -24.09 -6.66
C ILE A 191 -5.20 -23.61 -7.13
N MET A 192 -5.26 -22.64 -8.02
CA MET A 192 -6.52 -22.10 -8.55
C MET A 192 -7.31 -23.19 -9.28
N GLU A 193 -6.66 -23.94 -10.20
CA GLU A 193 -7.30 -25.05 -10.90
C GLU A 193 -7.70 -26.18 -9.93
N PHE A 194 -6.82 -26.50 -8.98
CA PHE A 194 -7.09 -27.55 -7.99
C PHE A 194 -8.32 -27.27 -7.16
N ILE A 195 -8.44 -26.05 -6.60
CA ILE A 195 -9.61 -25.64 -5.80
C ILE A 195 -10.85 -25.56 -6.68
N ALA A 196 -10.75 -24.98 -7.89
CA ALA A 196 -11.87 -24.90 -8.83
C ALA A 196 -12.52 -26.26 -9.07
N LYS A 197 -11.71 -27.28 -9.31
CA LYS A 197 -12.20 -28.67 -9.52
C LYS A 197 -12.79 -29.28 -8.26
N LYS A 198 -12.18 -29.05 -7.07
CA LYS A 198 -12.64 -29.65 -5.81
C LYS A 198 -13.93 -29.01 -5.29
N GLU A 199 -14.06 -27.70 -5.43
CA GLU A 199 -15.17 -26.92 -4.89
C GLU A 199 -16.23 -26.55 -5.95
N ASN A 200 -16.04 -27.01 -7.20
CA ASN A 200 -16.90 -26.69 -8.35
C ASN A 200 -17.09 -25.17 -8.53
N LEU A 201 -15.99 -24.42 -8.49
CA LEU A 201 -15.98 -22.96 -8.65
C LEU A 201 -15.53 -22.56 -10.05
N ASP A 202 -16.11 -21.49 -10.57
CA ASP A 202 -15.62 -20.77 -11.74
C ASP A 202 -14.46 -19.82 -11.35
N ILE A 203 -13.93 -19.12 -12.34
CA ILE A 203 -12.82 -18.18 -12.11
C ILE A 203 -13.20 -17.05 -11.15
N ALA A 204 -14.44 -16.56 -11.22
CA ALA A 204 -14.94 -15.51 -10.32
C ALA A 204 -15.03 -16.03 -8.87
N GLY A 205 -15.48 -17.27 -8.69
CA GLY A 205 -15.50 -17.95 -7.39
C GLY A 205 -14.11 -18.11 -6.79
N ILE A 206 -13.13 -18.52 -7.61
CA ILE A 206 -11.71 -18.61 -7.18
C ILE A 206 -11.18 -17.23 -6.78
N MET A 207 -11.39 -16.20 -7.59
CA MET A 207 -10.94 -14.85 -7.27
C MET A 207 -11.59 -14.31 -6.00
N ASN A 208 -12.85 -14.69 -5.73
CA ASN A 208 -13.50 -14.34 -4.45
C ASN A 208 -12.83 -15.06 -3.26
N VAL A 209 -12.45 -16.33 -3.40
CA VAL A 209 -11.69 -17.05 -2.35
C VAL A 209 -10.38 -16.33 -2.06
N LEU A 210 -9.59 -16.02 -3.10
CA LEU A 210 -8.26 -15.44 -2.94
C LEU A 210 -8.30 -14.00 -2.39
N ASN A 211 -9.32 -13.21 -2.73
CA ASN A 211 -9.42 -11.83 -2.30
C ASN A 211 -10.14 -11.63 -0.95
N LYS A 212 -11.15 -12.49 -0.62
CA LYS A 212 -12.06 -12.21 0.49
C LYS A 212 -12.16 -13.31 1.54
N LYS A 213 -11.60 -14.49 1.30
CA LYS A 213 -11.70 -15.65 2.20
C LYS A 213 -10.35 -16.25 2.59
N SER A 214 -9.27 -15.58 2.24
CA SER A 214 -7.89 -16.01 2.43
C SER A 214 -7.18 -15.15 3.47
N GLY A 215 -5.89 -14.98 3.33
CA GLY A 215 -5.09 -14.15 4.24
C GLY A 215 -5.03 -14.69 5.66
N VAL A 216 -4.75 -13.82 6.62
CA VAL A 216 -4.69 -14.22 8.03
C VAL A 216 -6.04 -14.66 8.57
N GLU A 217 -7.14 -14.12 8.04
CA GLU A 217 -8.49 -14.56 8.38
C GLU A 217 -8.73 -16.00 7.93
N GLY A 218 -8.39 -16.33 6.69
CA GLY A 218 -8.54 -17.68 6.14
C GLY A 218 -7.67 -18.72 6.86
N VAL A 219 -6.44 -18.36 7.22
CA VAL A 219 -5.52 -19.24 7.97
C VAL A 219 -5.98 -19.41 9.42
N SER A 220 -6.32 -18.32 10.10
CA SER A 220 -6.68 -18.37 11.52
C SER A 220 -8.09 -18.93 11.75
N GLY A 221 -9.03 -18.60 10.86
CA GLY A 221 -10.45 -18.82 11.08
C GLY A 221 -11.04 -17.93 12.20
N VAL A 222 -10.37 -16.82 12.53
CA VAL A 222 -10.76 -15.91 13.62
C VAL A 222 -11.16 -14.55 13.08
N SER A 223 -10.22 -13.81 12.51
CA SER A 223 -10.42 -12.41 12.09
C SER A 223 -9.31 -11.96 11.15
N SER A 224 -9.56 -10.90 10.39
CA SER A 224 -8.52 -10.15 9.67
C SER A 224 -7.86 -9.07 10.53
N ASP A 225 -8.40 -8.77 11.70
CA ASP A 225 -7.87 -7.79 12.64
C ASP A 225 -6.77 -8.39 13.52
N PHE A 226 -5.59 -7.80 13.48
CA PHE A 226 -4.44 -8.28 14.26
C PHE A 226 -4.62 -8.15 15.78
N ARG A 227 -5.51 -7.29 16.26
CA ARG A 227 -5.87 -7.20 17.69
C ARG A 227 -6.60 -8.47 18.14
N ASP A 228 -7.54 -8.95 17.32
CA ASP A 228 -8.27 -10.19 17.57
C ASP A 228 -7.35 -11.39 17.46
N LEU A 229 -6.45 -11.40 16.46
CA LEU A 229 -5.46 -12.49 16.29
C LEU A 229 -4.50 -12.57 17.48
N GLU A 230 -4.00 -11.42 17.95
CA GLU A 230 -3.12 -11.36 19.12
C GLU A 230 -3.83 -11.90 20.38
N ALA A 231 -5.07 -11.45 20.61
CA ALA A 231 -5.88 -11.90 21.74
C ALA A 231 -6.16 -13.41 21.66
N ALA A 232 -6.53 -13.92 20.48
CA ALA A 232 -6.78 -15.35 20.29
C ALA A 232 -5.51 -16.18 20.47
N ALA A 233 -4.37 -15.73 19.96
CA ALA A 233 -3.08 -16.41 20.13
C ALA A 233 -2.65 -16.47 21.61
N LYS A 234 -2.80 -15.36 22.35
CA LYS A 234 -2.55 -15.31 23.80
C LYS A 234 -3.48 -16.24 24.60
N ALA A 235 -4.71 -16.43 24.10
CA ALA A 235 -5.67 -17.39 24.66
C ALA A 235 -5.39 -18.87 24.28
N GLY A 236 -4.31 -19.12 23.52
CA GLY A 236 -3.88 -20.47 23.14
C GLY A 236 -4.39 -20.96 21.79
N ASN A 237 -5.01 -20.10 20.98
CA ASN A 237 -5.45 -20.47 19.63
C ASN A 237 -4.23 -20.62 18.69
N LYS A 238 -3.90 -21.87 18.37
CA LYS A 238 -2.72 -22.22 17.54
C LYS A 238 -2.81 -21.77 16.10
N ARG A 239 -4.02 -21.67 15.53
CA ARG A 239 -4.20 -21.16 14.16
C ARG A 239 -4.04 -19.65 14.08
N ALA A 240 -4.44 -18.91 15.12
CA ALA A 240 -4.18 -17.46 15.21
C ALA A 240 -2.67 -17.19 15.32
N GLU A 241 -1.96 -17.94 16.16
CA GLU A 241 -0.50 -17.88 16.26
C GLU A 241 0.17 -18.17 14.90
N LEU A 242 -0.25 -19.25 14.23
CA LEU A 242 0.25 -19.63 12.91
C LEU A 242 -0.02 -18.55 11.84
N ALA A 243 -1.20 -17.93 11.84
CA ALA A 243 -1.53 -16.87 10.89
C ALA A 243 -0.60 -15.66 11.03
N ILE A 244 -0.29 -15.27 12.27
CA ILE A 244 0.68 -14.20 12.56
C ILE A 244 2.09 -14.62 12.08
N ASP A 245 2.50 -15.86 12.32
CA ASP A 245 3.80 -16.36 11.88
C ASP A 245 3.93 -16.40 10.35
N VAL A 246 2.90 -16.87 9.66
CA VAL A 246 2.84 -16.89 8.18
C VAL A 246 2.95 -15.47 7.60
N PHE A 247 2.25 -14.51 8.21
CA PHE A 247 2.33 -13.11 7.82
C PHE A 247 3.73 -12.53 8.00
N ALA A 248 4.29 -12.65 9.20
CA ALA A 248 5.61 -12.11 9.53
C ALA A 248 6.72 -12.74 8.69
N TYR A 249 6.65 -14.06 8.48
CA TYR A 249 7.58 -14.80 7.64
C TYR A 249 7.57 -14.32 6.19
N ARG A 250 6.39 -14.08 5.61
CA ARG A 250 6.26 -13.56 4.26
C ARG A 250 6.84 -12.14 4.14
N VAL A 251 6.58 -11.26 5.12
CA VAL A 251 7.18 -9.91 5.16
C VAL A 251 8.71 -10.02 5.19
N ALA A 252 9.26 -10.83 6.06
CA ALA A 252 10.72 -11.03 6.17
C ALA A 252 11.35 -11.55 4.86
N LYS A 253 10.68 -12.47 4.17
CA LYS A 253 11.13 -12.96 2.84
C LYS A 253 11.18 -11.85 1.81
N TYR A 254 10.18 -10.97 1.75
CA TYR A 254 10.18 -9.82 0.85
C TYR A 254 11.28 -8.81 1.20
N VAL A 255 11.52 -8.56 2.49
CA VAL A 255 12.66 -7.71 2.92
C VAL A 255 13.99 -8.31 2.44
N GLY A 256 14.17 -9.62 2.58
CA GLY A 256 15.35 -10.32 2.07
C GLY A 256 15.50 -10.23 0.55
N ALA A 257 14.42 -10.47 -0.20
CA ALA A 257 14.41 -10.36 -1.66
C ALA A 257 14.76 -8.93 -2.13
N TYR A 258 14.23 -7.92 -1.47
CA TYR A 258 14.46 -6.53 -1.85
C TYR A 258 15.82 -6.00 -1.39
N THR A 259 16.38 -6.55 -0.33
CA THR A 259 17.79 -6.34 0.01
C THR A 259 18.69 -6.84 -1.13
N ALA A 260 18.39 -8.00 -1.70
CA ALA A 260 19.08 -8.53 -2.88
C ALA A 260 18.86 -7.65 -4.13
N ALA A 261 17.63 -7.20 -4.39
CA ALA A 261 17.31 -6.35 -5.53
C ALA A 261 18.08 -5.02 -5.54
N MET A 262 18.34 -4.45 -4.36
CA MET A 262 19.10 -3.20 -4.18
C MET A 262 20.60 -3.43 -3.91
N ASN A 263 21.05 -4.67 -3.82
CA ASN A 263 22.39 -5.02 -3.37
C ASN A 263 22.75 -4.35 -2.02
N GLY A 264 21.91 -4.59 -1.03
CA GLY A 264 22.04 -4.05 0.32
C GLY A 264 20.82 -3.22 0.74
N VAL A 265 20.77 -2.82 2.00
CA VAL A 265 19.74 -1.98 2.60
C VAL A 265 20.33 -1.11 3.69
N ASP A 266 19.90 0.15 3.75
CA ASP A 266 20.28 1.09 4.81
C ASP A 266 19.20 1.18 5.89
N ASN A 267 17.91 1.21 5.45
CA ASN A 267 16.78 1.43 6.32
C ASN A 267 15.64 0.46 6.00
N ILE A 268 14.98 -0.04 7.04
CA ILE A 268 13.71 -0.75 6.97
C ILE A 268 12.70 0.04 7.77
N VAL A 269 11.56 0.35 7.21
CA VAL A 269 10.53 1.14 7.88
C VAL A 269 9.18 0.43 7.87
N PHE A 270 8.54 0.41 9.02
CA PHE A 270 7.19 -0.08 9.23
C PHE A 270 6.20 1.07 9.25
N THR A 271 5.09 0.93 8.54
CA THR A 271 4.04 1.95 8.44
C THR A 271 2.67 1.30 8.27
N ALA A 272 1.63 2.09 8.25
CA ALA A 272 0.22 1.70 8.26
C ALA A 272 -0.20 0.95 9.54
N GLY A 273 -1.48 0.66 9.66
CA GLY A 273 -2.10 0.28 10.92
C GLY A 273 -1.41 -0.85 11.69
N ILE A 274 -1.02 -1.93 11.01
CA ILE A 274 -0.29 -3.05 11.61
C ILE A 274 1.19 -2.66 11.86
N GLY A 275 1.84 -2.06 10.85
CA GLY A 275 3.24 -1.64 10.96
C GLY A 275 3.48 -0.66 12.10
N GLU A 276 2.58 0.29 12.29
CA GLU A 276 2.67 1.33 13.33
C GLU A 276 2.32 0.82 14.73
N ASN A 277 1.35 -0.10 14.84
CA ASN A 277 0.73 -0.43 16.13
C ASN A 277 0.99 -1.85 16.66
N CYS A 278 1.39 -2.80 15.78
CA CYS A 278 1.63 -4.18 16.21
C CYS A 278 3.11 -4.46 16.50
N THR A 279 3.53 -4.15 17.71
CA THR A 279 4.92 -4.31 18.16
C THR A 279 5.43 -5.75 18.00
N PHE A 280 4.59 -6.74 18.31
CA PHE A 280 4.91 -8.15 18.19
C PHE A 280 5.14 -8.60 16.72
N VAL A 281 4.44 -8.00 15.75
CA VAL A 281 4.68 -8.26 14.32
C VAL A 281 6.06 -7.74 13.91
N ARG A 282 6.43 -6.51 14.32
CA ARG A 282 7.75 -5.96 14.04
C ARG A 282 8.87 -6.81 14.64
N THR A 283 8.72 -7.24 15.89
CA THR A 283 9.65 -8.15 16.55
C THR A 283 9.80 -9.47 15.78
N LYS A 284 8.67 -10.10 15.39
CA LYS A 284 8.70 -11.34 14.61
C LYS A 284 9.39 -11.17 13.25
N VAL A 285 9.07 -10.11 12.50
CA VAL A 285 9.72 -9.83 11.22
C VAL A 285 11.22 -9.65 11.41
N CYS A 286 11.63 -8.80 12.35
CA CYS A 286 13.04 -8.51 12.60
C CYS A 286 13.83 -9.70 13.12
N SER A 287 13.18 -10.67 13.77
CA SER A 287 13.83 -11.91 14.23
C SER A 287 14.43 -12.76 13.10
N TYR A 288 13.92 -12.63 11.88
CA TYR A 288 14.45 -13.28 10.68
C TYR A 288 15.62 -12.52 10.03
N LEU A 289 15.85 -11.25 10.43
CA LEU A 289 16.73 -10.32 9.72
C LEU A 289 18.07 -10.09 10.44
N GLY A 290 18.39 -10.91 11.43
CA GLY A 290 19.66 -10.83 12.17
C GLY A 290 20.89 -10.91 11.28
N TYR A 291 20.83 -11.63 10.17
CA TYR A 291 21.93 -11.71 9.18
C TYR A 291 22.28 -10.36 8.53
N LEU A 292 21.38 -9.39 8.55
CA LEU A 292 21.61 -8.02 8.12
C LEU A 292 22.30 -7.16 9.19
N GLY A 293 22.58 -7.74 10.35
CA GLY A 293 23.15 -7.01 11.49
C GLY A 293 22.16 -6.09 12.18
N ILE A 294 20.87 -6.45 12.14
CA ILE A 294 19.79 -5.73 12.82
C ILE A 294 19.75 -6.13 14.29
N THR A 295 19.69 -5.14 15.16
CA THR A 295 19.41 -5.30 16.59
C THR A 295 18.29 -4.35 16.97
N ILE A 296 17.24 -4.88 17.58
CA ILE A 296 16.05 -4.11 17.99
C ILE A 296 16.19 -3.63 19.44
N ASP A 297 15.83 -2.39 19.67
CA ASP A 297 15.61 -1.82 21.00
C ASP A 297 14.15 -2.12 21.40
N GLU A 298 13.95 -3.03 22.33
CA GLU A 298 12.61 -3.51 22.72
C GLU A 298 11.78 -2.41 23.41
N GLU A 299 12.40 -1.48 24.13
CA GLU A 299 11.69 -0.34 24.72
C GLU A 299 11.18 0.61 23.64
N ALA A 300 12.03 0.97 22.67
CA ALA A 300 11.65 1.80 21.54
C ALA A 300 10.58 1.09 20.67
N ASN A 301 10.74 -0.23 20.42
CA ASN A 301 9.75 -1.01 19.68
C ASN A 301 8.40 -1.14 20.40
N GLY A 302 8.36 -1.00 21.71
CA GLY A 302 7.12 -1.01 22.50
C GLY A 302 6.17 0.17 22.21
N LYS A 303 6.68 1.24 21.61
CA LYS A 303 5.89 2.44 21.27
C LYS A 303 5.01 2.21 20.04
N ARG A 304 3.90 2.96 19.95
CA ARG A 304 2.88 2.78 18.93
C ARG A 304 2.48 4.13 18.32
N GLY A 305 2.22 4.14 17.01
CA GLY A 305 1.63 5.29 16.31
C GLY A 305 2.47 6.57 16.33
N GLU A 306 3.76 6.47 16.62
CA GLU A 306 4.68 7.59 16.60
C GLU A 306 5.91 7.32 15.72
N GLU A 307 6.54 8.40 15.27
CA GLU A 307 7.76 8.36 14.49
C GLU A 307 8.94 8.05 15.41
N ILE A 308 9.59 6.91 15.19
CA ILE A 308 10.68 6.44 16.06
C ILE A 308 11.63 5.48 15.35
N VAL A 309 12.92 5.57 15.71
CA VAL A 309 13.94 4.54 15.40
C VAL A 309 13.82 3.45 16.45
N ILE A 310 13.56 2.22 16.02
CA ILE A 310 13.39 1.04 16.90
C ILE A 310 14.58 0.10 16.89
N SER A 311 15.62 0.38 16.11
CA SER A 311 16.90 -0.33 16.16
C SER A 311 17.86 0.34 17.13
N THR A 312 18.77 -0.47 17.72
CA THR A 312 19.84 0.04 18.59
C THR A 312 20.84 0.91 17.80
N PRO A 313 21.60 1.80 18.45
CA PRO A 313 22.61 2.63 17.77
C PRO A 313 23.70 1.87 17.01
N ASP A 314 24.02 0.65 17.45
CA ASP A 314 25.01 -0.24 16.84
C ASP A 314 24.43 -1.15 15.74
N SER A 315 23.12 -1.13 15.51
CA SER A 315 22.49 -1.85 14.42
C SER A 315 23.03 -1.37 13.07
N LYS A 316 23.44 -2.32 12.21
CA LYS A 316 24.01 -2.00 10.89
C LYS A 316 22.96 -1.42 9.93
N VAL A 317 21.72 -1.89 10.04
CA VAL A 317 20.57 -1.37 9.30
C VAL A 317 19.66 -0.67 10.30
N LYS A 318 19.22 0.54 9.98
CA LYS A 318 18.24 1.24 10.80
C LYS A 318 16.85 0.68 10.55
N VAL A 319 16.13 0.44 11.64
CA VAL A 319 14.73 0.04 11.60
C VAL A 319 13.90 1.13 12.26
N LEU A 320 12.86 1.57 11.56
CA LEU A 320 12.03 2.70 11.98
C LEU A 320 10.55 2.34 11.94
N VAL A 321 9.77 3.06 12.72
CA VAL A 321 8.33 3.23 12.54
C VAL A 321 8.09 4.67 12.10
N VAL A 322 7.36 4.85 11.00
CA VAL A 322 6.98 6.16 10.49
C VAL A 322 5.51 6.11 10.10
N PRO A 323 4.62 6.80 10.82
CA PRO A 323 3.22 6.87 10.43
C PRO A 323 3.06 7.44 9.03
N THR A 324 2.28 6.75 8.20
CA THR A 324 1.92 7.29 6.88
C THR A 324 0.88 8.39 7.03
N ASN A 325 0.93 9.35 6.11
CA ASN A 325 -0.06 10.41 6.02
C ASN A 325 -0.37 10.67 4.55
N GLU A 326 -1.22 9.83 3.99
CA GLU A 326 -1.57 9.88 2.56
C GLU A 326 -2.37 11.13 2.23
N GLU A 327 -3.21 11.61 3.15
CA GLU A 327 -3.97 12.85 2.98
C GLU A 327 -3.03 14.06 2.84
N LEU A 328 -2.01 14.15 3.68
CA LEU A 328 -1.00 15.20 3.57
C LEU A 328 -0.17 15.08 2.29
N ALA A 329 0.17 13.85 1.88
CA ALA A 329 0.88 13.61 0.63
C ALA A 329 0.04 14.09 -0.57
N ILE A 330 -1.24 13.71 -0.64
CA ILE A 330 -2.17 14.14 -1.68
C ILE A 330 -2.34 15.66 -1.68
N ALA A 331 -2.48 16.27 -0.49
CA ALA A 331 -2.59 17.72 -0.38
C ALA A 331 -1.35 18.45 -0.92
N ARG A 332 -0.15 17.96 -0.60
CA ARG A 332 1.12 18.53 -1.12
C ARG A 332 1.24 18.39 -2.63
N GLU A 333 0.92 17.22 -3.19
CA GLU A 333 0.90 16.99 -4.63
C GLU A 333 -0.12 17.91 -5.33
N THR A 334 -1.30 18.08 -4.72
CA THR A 334 -2.35 18.96 -5.22
C THR A 334 -1.87 20.41 -5.27
N VAL A 335 -1.35 20.94 -4.17
CA VAL A 335 -0.87 22.33 -4.08
C VAL A 335 0.29 22.61 -5.05
N ALA A 336 1.11 21.60 -5.36
CA ALA A 336 2.22 21.76 -6.29
C ALA A 336 1.77 21.91 -7.75
N LEU A 337 0.51 21.58 -8.08
CA LEU A 337 -0.01 21.56 -9.45
C LEU A 337 -1.05 22.66 -9.75
N VAL A 338 -1.53 23.37 -8.71
CA VAL A 338 -2.59 24.38 -8.84
C VAL A 338 -2.16 25.77 -8.41
#